data_8fe029d3f64491e30d56ceea416d3187
#
_entry.id   8fe029d3f64491e30d56ceea416d3187
#
_cell.length_a   1.000
_cell.length_b   1.000
_cell.length_c   1.000
_cell.angle_alpha   90.00
_cell.angle_beta   90.00
_cell.angle_gamma   90.00
#
_symmetry.space_group_name_H-M   'P 1'
#
loop_
_entity.id
_entity.type
_entity.pdbx_description
1 polymer ?
#
loop_
_entity_poly.entity_id
_entity_poly.type
_entity_poly.pdbx_seq_one_letter_code
_entity_poly.pdbx_strand_id
1 'polypeptide(L)'
;EGDSGLAKFLDFLNKGDCDTPALGANIIPEVGVSPLAKKTVNDYIKPFTIIEKNGLSIGIIGINVVGKTMKSSSPDATTQFLGEKETAQRYINELKSKGINHIVLLTHFQYKNDLNLAKSLSGVDIIVGGDSHSLLGDFSEVGLNSKGSYPTIVKNNDGNTVCVVQAWQYSQVVGELNVEFDEMGNVKSCEGTPHLMLADSFKRKNADGKRVEIQGEARTVALNAIRENPSLNLISEDPEAAAILKKFSLKVDELKTRKVGEVVADLCFERIPGQGRSKLCDVSETAKNGSDISNLVAHAFREMTRTSEIAIQNGGGVRIDVPKGDFSIGTAYKLLPFANTIVELEMTGAEISQVLEEALDWALNPDGSTGAYPYAAGLRWDIDASKSIGSRFSNIQFKGPGESKWSDLD
;
A
#
# COMPACT_ATOMS: atom_id res chain seq x y z
N GLU A 1 0.23 15.14 -3.17
CA GLU A 1 0.26 15.65 -4.57
C GLU A 1 -0.96 16.51 -4.90
N GLY A 2 -2.08 16.35 -4.17
CA GLY A 2 -3.29 17.13 -4.31
C GLY A 2 -4.01 16.96 -5.66
N ASP A 3 -5.12 17.66 -5.82
CA ASP A 3 -5.97 17.58 -7.02
C ASP A 3 -5.24 18.05 -8.28
N SER A 4 -4.37 19.05 -8.16
CA SER A 4 -3.57 19.57 -9.28
C SER A 4 -2.56 18.54 -9.81
N GLY A 5 -1.95 17.75 -8.92
CA GLY A 5 -1.06 16.66 -9.31
C GLY A 5 -1.79 15.54 -10.03
N LEU A 6 -2.97 15.17 -9.53
CA LEU A 6 -3.83 14.17 -10.16
C LEU A 6 -4.32 14.63 -11.54
N ALA A 7 -4.77 15.89 -11.67
CA ALA A 7 -5.20 16.42 -12.96
C ALA A 7 -4.08 16.36 -14.03
N LYS A 8 -2.85 16.75 -13.65
CA LYS A 8 -1.67 16.67 -14.54
C LYS A 8 -1.35 15.23 -14.94
N PHE A 9 -1.47 14.28 -14.00
CA PHE A 9 -1.26 12.87 -14.30
C PHE A 9 -2.31 12.35 -15.30
N LEU A 10 -3.59 12.70 -15.12
CA LEU A 10 -4.66 12.28 -16.00
C LEU A 10 -4.55 12.92 -17.40
N ASP A 11 -4.12 14.19 -17.46
CA ASP A 11 -3.78 14.84 -18.74
C ASP A 11 -2.63 14.12 -19.46
N PHE A 12 -1.64 13.64 -18.70
CA PHE A 12 -0.52 12.87 -19.26
C PHE A 12 -0.95 11.46 -19.70
N LEU A 13 -1.76 10.77 -18.91
CA LEU A 13 -2.27 9.42 -19.19
C LEU A 13 -3.08 9.39 -20.49
N ASN A 14 -3.92 10.41 -20.70
CA ASN A 14 -4.82 10.51 -21.86
C ASN A 14 -4.25 11.37 -22.99
N LYS A 15 -2.92 11.52 -23.04
CA LYS A 15 -2.25 12.22 -24.13
C LYS A 15 -2.22 11.37 -25.40
N GLY A 16 -2.62 11.96 -26.53
CA GLY A 16 -2.68 11.28 -27.81
C GLY A 16 -3.99 10.48 -27.96
N ASP A 17 -3.88 9.23 -28.42
CA ASP A 17 -5.04 8.37 -28.70
C ASP A 17 -5.50 7.53 -27.48
N CYS A 18 -4.94 7.78 -26.29
CA CYS A 18 -5.38 7.13 -25.08
C CYS A 18 -6.66 7.79 -24.53
N ASP A 19 -7.64 6.98 -24.17
CA ASP A 19 -8.88 7.41 -23.48
C ASP A 19 -9.17 6.45 -22.32
N THR A 20 -8.28 6.49 -21.30
CA THR A 20 -8.42 5.67 -20.11
C THR A 20 -9.22 6.42 -19.05
N PRO A 21 -10.47 6.02 -18.74
CA PRO A 21 -11.28 6.71 -17.75
C PRO A 21 -10.74 6.53 -16.35
N ALA A 22 -10.61 7.61 -15.59
CA ALA A 22 -10.43 7.57 -14.15
C ALA A 22 -11.81 7.45 -13.49
N LEU A 23 -12.01 6.46 -12.63
CA LEU A 23 -13.29 6.20 -11.99
C LEU A 23 -13.21 6.48 -10.47
N GLY A 24 -14.18 7.24 -9.95
CA GLY A 24 -14.28 7.58 -8.54
C GLY A 24 -15.64 8.16 -8.22
N ALA A 25 -16.66 7.30 -8.08
CA ALA A 25 -18.04 7.70 -7.88
C ALA A 25 -18.29 8.51 -6.60
N ASN A 26 -17.46 8.31 -5.61
CA ASN A 26 -17.56 9.00 -4.31
C ASN A 26 -16.57 10.18 -4.17
N ILE A 27 -15.98 10.65 -5.26
CA ILE A 27 -15.10 11.82 -5.30
C ILE A 27 -15.85 12.94 -6.02
N ILE A 28 -16.12 14.04 -5.32
CA ILE A 28 -16.96 15.14 -5.80
C ILE A 28 -16.15 16.46 -5.76
N PRO A 29 -15.38 16.76 -6.81
CA PRO A 29 -14.67 18.02 -6.91
C PRO A 29 -15.64 19.18 -7.18
N GLU A 30 -15.38 20.34 -6.58
CA GLU A 30 -16.18 21.56 -6.76
C GLU A 30 -15.97 22.17 -8.16
N VAL A 31 -17.06 22.29 -8.90
CA VAL A 31 -17.03 22.77 -10.30
C VAL A 31 -16.57 24.22 -10.37
N GLY A 32 -15.60 24.49 -11.24
CA GLY A 32 -15.02 25.81 -11.46
C GLY A 32 -14.01 26.25 -10.40
N VAL A 33 -13.78 25.43 -9.36
CA VAL A 33 -12.83 25.71 -8.27
C VAL A 33 -11.74 24.64 -8.21
N SER A 34 -12.12 23.37 -8.09
CA SER A 34 -11.15 22.26 -8.11
C SER A 34 -10.53 22.10 -9.52
N PRO A 35 -9.20 21.87 -9.61
CA PRO A 35 -8.55 21.57 -10.89
C PRO A 35 -9.07 20.30 -11.57
N LEU A 36 -9.77 19.42 -10.82
CA LEU A 36 -10.41 18.20 -11.32
C LEU A 36 -11.79 18.41 -11.95
N ALA A 37 -12.39 19.61 -11.81
CA ALA A 37 -13.75 19.93 -12.28
C ALA A 37 -13.81 21.35 -12.86
N LYS A 38 -13.27 21.56 -14.04
CA LYS A 38 -13.20 22.89 -14.69
C LYS A 38 -14.56 23.36 -15.20
N LYS A 39 -15.36 22.46 -15.76
CA LYS A 39 -16.69 22.74 -16.36
C LYS A 39 -17.78 21.88 -15.75
N THR A 40 -17.49 20.62 -15.47
CA THR A 40 -18.41 19.65 -14.89
C THR A 40 -17.69 18.85 -13.80
N VAL A 41 -18.45 18.24 -12.89
CA VAL A 41 -17.93 17.37 -11.85
C VAL A 41 -17.18 16.14 -12.42
N ASN A 42 -17.48 15.76 -13.66
CA ASN A 42 -16.94 14.56 -14.30
C ASN A 42 -15.85 14.86 -15.36
N ASP A 43 -15.24 16.04 -15.34
CA ASP A 43 -14.24 16.42 -16.36
C ASP A 43 -13.04 15.46 -16.33
N TYR A 44 -12.56 15.10 -15.16
CA TYR A 44 -11.41 14.20 -14.99
C TYR A 44 -11.78 12.86 -14.37
N ILE A 45 -12.71 12.83 -13.42
CA ILE A 45 -13.09 11.61 -12.69
C ILE A 45 -14.56 11.32 -12.97
N LYS A 46 -14.83 10.14 -13.52
CA LYS A 46 -16.20 9.69 -13.81
C LYS A 46 -16.69 8.76 -12.69
N PRO A 47 -17.98 8.75 -12.36
CA PRO A 47 -18.51 7.80 -11.36
C PRO A 47 -18.47 6.36 -11.86
N PHE A 48 -18.71 6.14 -13.13
CA PHE A 48 -18.71 4.83 -13.78
C PHE A 48 -18.40 4.96 -15.28
N THR A 49 -18.11 3.82 -15.89
CA THR A 49 -18.09 3.64 -17.34
C THR A 49 -18.91 2.41 -17.72
N ILE A 50 -19.36 2.36 -18.96
CA ILE A 50 -20.05 1.20 -19.52
C ILE A 50 -19.20 0.67 -20.67
N ILE A 51 -18.94 -0.62 -20.67
CA ILE A 51 -18.25 -1.31 -21.74
C ILE A 51 -19.19 -2.31 -22.40
N GLU A 52 -19.16 -2.35 -23.73
CA GLU A 52 -19.90 -3.31 -24.54
C GLU A 52 -18.95 -4.43 -24.97
N LYS A 53 -19.26 -5.67 -24.61
CA LYS A 53 -18.45 -6.82 -25.03
C LYS A 53 -19.34 -8.02 -25.31
N ASN A 54 -19.20 -8.59 -26.51
CA ASN A 54 -19.96 -9.77 -26.94
C ASN A 54 -21.49 -9.62 -26.78
N GLY A 55 -22.01 -8.41 -26.99
CA GLY A 55 -23.44 -8.11 -26.84
C GLY A 55 -23.91 -7.90 -25.40
N LEU A 56 -23.00 -7.87 -24.43
CA LEU A 56 -23.29 -7.59 -23.03
C LEU A 56 -22.82 -6.18 -22.68
N SER A 57 -23.70 -5.42 -22.02
CA SER A 57 -23.36 -4.11 -21.41
C SER A 57 -22.93 -4.33 -19.97
N ILE A 58 -21.70 -3.94 -19.62
CA ILE A 58 -21.12 -4.08 -18.30
C ILE A 58 -20.87 -2.69 -17.71
N GLY A 59 -21.49 -2.38 -16.57
CA GLY A 59 -21.27 -1.17 -15.81
C GLY A 59 -20.12 -1.32 -14.83
N ILE A 60 -19.11 -0.46 -14.90
CA ILE A 60 -17.96 -0.47 -13.98
C ILE A 60 -18.01 0.82 -13.17
N ILE A 61 -18.17 0.70 -11.84
CA ILE A 61 -18.25 1.82 -10.89
C ILE A 61 -16.96 1.89 -10.09
N GLY A 62 -16.32 3.06 -10.00
CA GLY A 62 -15.13 3.27 -9.18
C GLY A 62 -15.48 3.69 -7.75
N ILE A 63 -14.89 3.04 -6.73
CA ILE A 63 -15.06 3.41 -5.31
C ILE A 63 -13.70 3.56 -4.66
N ASN A 64 -13.46 4.71 -4.04
CA ASN A 64 -12.23 5.03 -3.31
C ASN A 64 -12.43 4.99 -1.81
N VAL A 65 -11.41 4.59 -1.05
CA VAL A 65 -11.43 4.62 0.42
C VAL A 65 -11.34 6.06 0.92
N VAL A 66 -12.39 6.54 1.57
CA VAL A 66 -12.52 7.94 1.99
C VAL A 66 -11.52 8.28 3.09
N GLY A 67 -11.59 7.56 4.22
CA GLY A 67 -10.83 7.90 5.41
C GLY A 67 -9.31 7.91 5.21
N LYS A 68 -8.79 6.96 4.44
CA LYS A 68 -7.36 6.89 4.11
C LYS A 68 -6.97 7.96 3.10
N THR A 69 -7.78 8.18 2.06
CA THR A 69 -7.50 9.18 1.02
C THR A 69 -7.40 10.58 1.61
N MET A 70 -8.33 10.95 2.46
CA MET A 70 -8.33 12.26 3.13
C MET A 70 -7.09 12.49 4.01
N LYS A 71 -6.58 11.42 4.65
CA LYS A 71 -5.45 11.52 5.59
C LYS A 71 -4.08 11.41 4.90
N SER A 72 -3.97 10.67 3.80
CA SER A 72 -2.67 10.31 3.22
C SER A 72 -2.43 10.78 1.80
N SER A 73 -3.44 11.31 1.10
CA SER A 73 -3.30 11.77 -0.29
C SER A 73 -3.43 13.29 -0.45
N SER A 74 -3.69 14.00 0.64
CA SER A 74 -3.79 15.47 0.70
C SER A 74 -4.69 16.05 -0.40
N PRO A 75 -5.94 15.58 -0.56
CA PRO A 75 -6.87 16.19 -1.51
C PRO A 75 -7.13 17.64 -1.14
N ASP A 76 -7.43 18.46 -2.12
CA ASP A 76 -7.77 19.86 -1.88
C ASP A 76 -9.11 19.94 -1.11
N ALA A 77 -9.29 20.97 -0.27
CA ALA A 77 -10.52 21.17 0.52
C ALA A 77 -11.77 21.38 -0.36
N THR A 78 -11.58 21.67 -1.63
CA THR A 78 -12.63 21.82 -2.65
C THR A 78 -13.11 20.49 -3.25
N THR A 79 -12.55 19.36 -2.80
CA THR A 79 -12.99 18.03 -3.22
C THR A 79 -13.62 17.29 -2.03
N GLN A 80 -14.93 17.01 -2.14
CA GLN A 80 -15.69 16.26 -1.14
C GLN A 80 -15.63 14.76 -1.42
N PHE A 81 -15.74 13.96 -0.36
CA PHE A 81 -15.79 12.50 -0.43
C PHE A 81 -17.09 12.01 0.20
N LEU A 82 -17.81 11.17 -0.53
CA LEU A 82 -19.07 10.57 -0.07
C LEU A 82 -18.82 9.16 0.46
N GLY A 83 -19.71 8.68 1.34
CA GLY A 83 -19.64 7.31 1.87
C GLY A 83 -19.65 6.25 0.77
N GLU A 84 -18.81 5.23 0.93
CA GLU A 84 -18.55 4.23 -0.09
C GLU A 84 -19.78 3.38 -0.42
N LYS A 85 -20.47 2.88 0.62
CA LYS A 85 -21.63 1.99 0.46
C LYS A 85 -22.82 2.68 -0.20
N GLU A 86 -23.21 3.83 0.34
CA GLU A 86 -24.36 4.61 -0.14
C GLU A 86 -24.15 5.05 -1.60
N THR A 87 -22.91 5.45 -1.91
CA THR A 87 -22.55 5.87 -3.26
C THR A 87 -22.56 4.68 -4.23
N ALA A 88 -21.97 3.56 -3.85
CA ALA A 88 -21.99 2.34 -4.67
C ALA A 88 -23.43 1.93 -4.98
N GLN A 89 -24.31 1.86 -3.95
CA GLN A 89 -25.69 1.47 -4.14
C GLN A 89 -26.46 2.44 -5.05
N ARG A 90 -26.21 3.74 -4.92
CA ARG A 90 -26.85 4.76 -5.79
C ARG A 90 -26.51 4.51 -7.27
N TYR A 91 -25.25 4.29 -7.60
CA TYR A 91 -24.85 4.10 -8.99
C TYR A 91 -25.19 2.70 -9.53
N ILE A 92 -25.23 1.67 -8.70
CA ILE A 92 -25.81 0.37 -9.07
C ILE A 92 -27.27 0.55 -9.49
N ASN A 93 -28.09 1.26 -8.68
CA ASN A 93 -29.48 1.50 -8.98
C ASN A 93 -29.64 2.33 -10.27
N GLU A 94 -28.79 3.34 -10.47
CA GLU A 94 -28.78 4.15 -11.70
C GLU A 94 -28.50 3.31 -12.96
N LEU A 95 -27.47 2.47 -12.93
CA LEU A 95 -27.11 1.59 -14.05
C LEU A 95 -28.22 0.58 -14.34
N LYS A 96 -28.78 -0.05 -13.30
CA LYS A 96 -29.91 -0.98 -13.45
C LYS A 96 -31.14 -0.32 -14.04
N SER A 97 -31.44 0.93 -13.67
CA SER A 97 -32.53 1.70 -14.27
C SER A 97 -32.35 1.98 -15.76
N LYS A 98 -31.10 1.92 -16.24
CA LYS A 98 -30.72 2.03 -17.66
C LYS A 98 -30.67 0.67 -18.39
N GLY A 99 -31.04 -0.40 -17.71
CA GLY A 99 -31.00 -1.76 -18.26
C GLY A 99 -29.63 -2.44 -18.21
N ILE A 100 -28.64 -1.87 -17.50
CA ILE A 100 -27.32 -2.44 -17.31
C ILE A 100 -27.37 -3.35 -16.09
N ASN A 101 -27.36 -4.66 -16.31
CA ASN A 101 -27.54 -5.66 -15.25
C ASN A 101 -26.24 -6.30 -14.76
N HIS A 102 -25.14 -6.20 -15.52
CA HIS A 102 -23.84 -6.72 -15.14
C HIS A 102 -23.02 -5.61 -14.49
N ILE A 103 -22.83 -5.69 -13.15
CA ILE A 103 -22.26 -4.60 -12.36
C ILE A 103 -20.95 -5.03 -11.72
N VAL A 104 -19.89 -4.29 -12.05
CA VAL A 104 -18.55 -4.44 -11.47
C VAL A 104 -18.22 -3.22 -10.62
N LEU A 105 -17.83 -3.43 -9.37
CA LEU A 105 -17.17 -2.40 -8.58
C LEU A 105 -15.66 -2.54 -8.73
N LEU A 106 -15.01 -1.46 -9.12
CA LEU A 106 -13.55 -1.31 -9.09
C LEU A 106 -13.19 -0.49 -7.86
N THR A 107 -12.59 -1.12 -6.84
CA THR A 107 -12.43 -0.49 -5.53
C THR A 107 -10.97 -0.32 -5.13
N HIS A 108 -10.69 0.75 -4.39
CA HIS A 108 -9.48 0.90 -3.59
C HIS A 108 -9.88 0.96 -2.10
N PHE A 109 -10.57 -0.10 -1.60
CA PHE A 109 -11.30 -0.05 -0.33
C PHE A 109 -10.86 -1.09 0.70
N GLN A 110 -9.87 -1.92 0.38
CA GLN A 110 -9.35 -3.04 1.17
C GLN A 110 -10.22 -4.30 1.13
N TYR A 111 -9.58 -5.46 1.05
CA TYR A 111 -10.25 -6.75 0.90
C TYR A 111 -11.32 -7.03 1.96
N LYS A 112 -11.02 -6.78 3.25
CA LYS A 112 -12.00 -6.97 4.35
C LYS A 112 -13.23 -6.08 4.17
N ASN A 113 -13.03 -4.83 3.76
CA ASN A 113 -14.10 -3.89 3.50
C ASN A 113 -14.88 -4.25 2.23
N ASP A 114 -14.19 -4.73 1.19
CA ASP A 114 -14.83 -5.21 -0.04
C ASP A 114 -15.76 -6.40 0.24
N LEU A 115 -15.38 -7.34 1.12
CA LEU A 115 -16.25 -8.44 1.55
C LEU A 115 -17.50 -7.94 2.30
N ASN A 116 -17.35 -6.91 3.14
CA ASN A 116 -18.48 -6.31 3.85
C ASN A 116 -19.38 -5.51 2.90
N LEU A 117 -18.78 -4.80 1.96
CA LEU A 117 -19.49 -4.06 0.92
C LEU A 117 -20.31 -5.01 0.05
N ALA A 118 -19.72 -6.11 -0.43
CA ALA A 118 -20.39 -7.14 -1.20
C ALA A 118 -21.63 -7.67 -0.50
N LYS A 119 -21.54 -7.98 0.80
CA LYS A 119 -22.66 -8.50 1.62
C LYS A 119 -23.78 -7.48 1.82
N SER A 120 -23.47 -6.19 1.80
CA SER A 120 -24.39 -5.12 2.17
C SER A 120 -25.05 -4.41 1.02
N LEU A 121 -24.62 -4.67 -0.21
CA LEU A 121 -25.16 -4.10 -1.44
C LEU A 121 -26.20 -5.02 -2.07
N SER A 122 -27.09 -4.43 -2.86
CA SER A 122 -28.02 -5.13 -3.76
C SER A 122 -27.59 -4.94 -5.21
N GLY A 123 -27.65 -6.02 -5.99
CA GLY A 123 -27.43 -5.97 -7.44
C GLY A 123 -26.00 -5.76 -7.91
N VAL A 124 -25.00 -6.01 -7.06
CA VAL A 124 -23.59 -6.09 -7.44
C VAL A 124 -23.25 -7.55 -7.79
N ASP A 125 -22.36 -7.73 -8.78
CA ASP A 125 -21.96 -9.07 -9.28
C ASP A 125 -20.48 -9.34 -9.02
N ILE A 126 -19.61 -8.35 -9.23
CA ILE A 126 -18.16 -8.52 -9.12
C ILE A 126 -17.58 -7.33 -8.36
N ILE A 127 -16.62 -7.59 -7.47
CA ILE A 127 -15.76 -6.56 -6.86
C ILE A 127 -14.31 -6.88 -7.19
N VAL A 128 -13.64 -5.96 -7.88
CA VAL A 128 -12.20 -5.99 -8.12
C VAL A 128 -11.57 -5.00 -7.15
N GLY A 129 -10.94 -5.53 -6.10
CA GLY A 129 -10.44 -4.75 -4.97
C GLY A 129 -8.97 -4.37 -5.07
N GLY A 130 -8.56 -3.48 -4.16
CA GLY A 130 -7.19 -2.98 -4.04
C GLY A 130 -6.84 -2.54 -2.61
N ASP A 131 -5.80 -1.72 -2.47
CA ASP A 131 -5.28 -1.07 -1.25
C ASP A 131 -4.64 -1.99 -0.20
N SER A 132 -5.28 -3.07 0.23
CA SER A 132 -4.78 -3.93 1.32
C SER A 132 -3.67 -4.88 0.91
N HIS A 133 -3.28 -4.92 -0.36
CA HIS A 133 -2.26 -5.83 -0.88
C HIS A 133 -2.54 -7.30 -0.48
N SER A 134 -3.80 -7.72 -0.57
CA SER A 134 -4.18 -9.07 -0.18
C SER A 134 -3.88 -10.08 -1.29
N LEU A 135 -3.05 -11.07 -0.95
CA LEU A 135 -2.83 -12.22 -1.82
C LEU A 135 -4.02 -13.18 -1.63
N LEU A 136 -4.70 -13.53 -2.71
CA LEU A 136 -5.79 -14.50 -2.74
C LEU A 136 -5.37 -15.73 -3.54
N GLY A 137 -5.92 -16.89 -3.19
CA GLY A 137 -5.55 -18.19 -3.76
C GLY A 137 -4.59 -18.96 -2.86
N ASP A 138 -4.19 -20.16 -3.25
CA ASP A 138 -3.24 -20.97 -2.48
C ASP A 138 -1.82 -20.86 -3.04
N PHE A 139 -0.93 -20.31 -2.24
CA PHE A 139 0.51 -20.15 -2.50
C PHE A 139 1.36 -20.71 -1.36
N SER A 140 0.80 -21.62 -0.55
CA SER A 140 1.48 -22.22 0.60
C SER A 140 2.74 -22.98 0.21
N GLU A 141 2.74 -23.64 -0.95
CA GLU A 141 3.90 -24.38 -1.49
C GLU A 141 5.13 -23.49 -1.73
N VAL A 142 4.91 -22.19 -2.01
CA VAL A 142 5.98 -21.22 -2.18
C VAL A 142 6.19 -20.33 -0.96
N GLY A 143 5.59 -20.70 0.18
CA GLY A 143 5.76 -20.03 1.46
C GLY A 143 5.12 -18.65 1.56
N LEU A 144 4.11 -18.34 0.71
CA LEU A 144 3.37 -17.09 0.78
C LEU A 144 2.03 -17.28 1.50
N ASN A 145 1.69 -16.31 2.36
CA ASN A 145 0.45 -16.34 3.15
C ASN A 145 -0.70 -15.66 2.40
N SER A 146 -1.68 -16.47 2.04
CA SER A 146 -2.93 -16.00 1.45
C SER A 146 -3.90 -15.44 2.48
N LYS A 147 -4.77 -14.52 2.04
CA LYS A 147 -5.83 -13.91 2.86
C LYS A 147 -7.21 -14.46 2.59
N GLY A 148 -7.35 -15.28 1.56
CA GLY A 148 -8.61 -15.93 1.17
C GLY A 148 -8.50 -16.69 -0.15
N SER A 149 -9.59 -17.31 -0.59
CA SER A 149 -9.68 -17.97 -1.89
C SER A 149 -9.70 -16.97 -3.05
N TYR A 150 -9.30 -17.40 -4.24
CA TYR A 150 -9.45 -16.65 -5.47
C TYR A 150 -10.32 -17.40 -6.48
N PRO A 151 -11.47 -16.84 -6.89
CA PRO A 151 -12.18 -15.74 -6.28
C PRO A 151 -12.73 -16.07 -4.89
N THR A 152 -13.02 -15.05 -4.08
CA THR A 152 -13.78 -15.19 -2.84
C THR A 152 -15.26 -15.00 -3.16
N ILE A 153 -16.08 -15.99 -2.82
CA ILE A 153 -17.50 -15.99 -3.10
C ILE A 153 -18.27 -15.54 -1.86
N VAL A 154 -19.11 -14.53 -2.01
CA VAL A 154 -20.04 -14.08 -0.96
C VAL A 154 -21.46 -13.96 -1.49
N LYS A 155 -22.43 -13.89 -0.59
CA LYS A 155 -23.83 -13.55 -0.94
C LYS A 155 -24.09 -12.08 -0.62
N ASN A 156 -24.71 -11.38 -1.57
CA ASN A 156 -25.13 -10.00 -1.38
C ASN A 156 -26.44 -9.89 -0.58
N ASN A 157 -26.92 -8.68 -0.40
CA ASN A 157 -28.15 -8.41 0.34
C ASN A 157 -29.41 -9.05 -0.30
N ASP A 158 -29.37 -9.35 -1.60
CA ASP A 158 -30.45 -10.03 -2.33
C ASP A 158 -30.33 -11.57 -2.31
N GLY A 159 -29.27 -12.08 -1.67
CA GLY A 159 -28.95 -13.52 -1.69
C GLY A 159 -28.24 -14.01 -2.95
N ASN A 160 -27.92 -13.12 -3.90
CA ASN A 160 -27.21 -13.45 -5.12
C ASN A 160 -25.69 -13.58 -4.87
N THR A 161 -25.02 -14.33 -5.75
CA THR A 161 -23.58 -14.54 -5.70
C THR A 161 -22.82 -13.28 -6.12
N VAL A 162 -21.77 -12.94 -5.37
CA VAL A 162 -20.80 -11.89 -5.70
C VAL A 162 -19.40 -12.48 -5.70
N CYS A 163 -18.62 -12.17 -6.74
CA CYS A 163 -17.23 -12.59 -6.88
C CYS A 163 -16.32 -11.44 -6.42
N VAL A 164 -15.54 -11.65 -5.37
CA VAL A 164 -14.59 -10.67 -4.87
C VAL A 164 -13.18 -11.14 -5.19
N VAL A 165 -12.39 -10.30 -5.88
CA VAL A 165 -11.01 -10.59 -6.28
C VAL A 165 -10.07 -9.46 -5.94
N GLN A 166 -8.80 -9.78 -5.69
CA GLN A 166 -7.70 -8.83 -5.54
C GLN A 166 -6.40 -9.48 -6.00
N ALA A 167 -5.55 -8.76 -6.72
CA ALA A 167 -4.33 -9.25 -7.34
C ALA A 167 -3.05 -8.83 -6.59
N TRP A 168 -3.05 -8.99 -5.26
CA TRP A 168 -1.91 -8.75 -4.38
C TRP A 168 -1.34 -7.33 -4.49
N GLN A 169 -0.04 -7.19 -4.90
CA GLN A 169 0.70 -5.93 -4.86
C GLN A 169 1.73 -5.81 -5.99
N TYR A 170 2.06 -4.58 -6.37
CA TYR A 170 3.19 -4.23 -7.26
C TYR A 170 3.23 -5.01 -8.56
N SER A 171 2.07 -5.31 -9.15
CA SER A 171 1.94 -6.08 -10.40
C SER A 171 2.60 -7.47 -10.38
N GLN A 172 2.73 -8.07 -9.19
CA GLN A 172 3.33 -9.40 -9.04
C GLN A 172 2.36 -10.53 -9.41
N VAL A 173 1.05 -10.26 -9.35
CA VAL A 173 0.00 -11.22 -9.68
C VAL A 173 -0.90 -10.63 -10.76
N VAL A 174 -1.24 -11.46 -11.76
CA VAL A 174 -2.33 -11.20 -12.70
C VAL A 174 -3.50 -12.08 -12.29
N GLY A 175 -4.65 -11.47 -12.00
CA GLY A 175 -5.86 -12.20 -11.64
C GLY A 175 -6.71 -12.49 -12.87
N GLU A 176 -6.91 -13.75 -13.20
CA GLU A 176 -7.88 -14.20 -14.20
C GLU A 176 -9.20 -14.55 -13.50
N LEU A 177 -10.31 -13.98 -13.97
CA LEU A 177 -11.65 -14.25 -13.44
C LEU A 177 -12.61 -14.54 -14.59
N ASN A 178 -13.24 -15.70 -14.57
CA ASN A 178 -14.29 -16.12 -15.48
C ASN A 178 -15.63 -16.15 -14.72
N VAL A 179 -16.61 -15.42 -15.22
CA VAL A 179 -17.93 -15.31 -14.60
C VAL A 179 -19.00 -15.71 -15.61
N GLU A 180 -19.84 -16.66 -15.23
CA GLU A 180 -21.04 -17.02 -15.97
C GLU A 180 -22.26 -16.33 -15.34
N PHE A 181 -23.14 -15.80 -16.19
CA PHE A 181 -24.40 -15.19 -15.79
C PHE A 181 -25.57 -16.06 -16.24
N ASP A 182 -26.66 -16.02 -15.48
CA ASP A 182 -27.94 -16.60 -15.88
C ASP A 182 -28.70 -15.64 -16.83
N GLU A 183 -29.86 -16.09 -17.32
CA GLU A 183 -30.71 -15.30 -18.24
C GLU A 183 -31.27 -14.01 -17.59
N MET A 184 -31.27 -13.92 -16.28
CA MET A 184 -31.71 -12.74 -15.53
C MET A 184 -30.55 -11.79 -15.23
N GLY A 185 -29.31 -12.15 -15.61
CA GLY A 185 -28.08 -11.36 -15.38
C GLY A 185 -27.49 -11.56 -13.99
N ASN A 186 -27.90 -12.56 -13.22
CA ASN A 186 -27.26 -12.87 -11.94
C ASN A 186 -26.05 -13.80 -12.15
N VAL A 187 -25.08 -13.71 -11.30
CA VAL A 187 -23.90 -14.58 -11.31
C VAL A 187 -24.28 -16.02 -11.00
N LYS A 188 -24.08 -16.91 -11.98
CA LYS A 188 -24.26 -18.35 -11.87
C LYS A 188 -23.04 -19.05 -11.31
N SER A 189 -21.84 -18.70 -11.82
CA SER A 189 -20.57 -19.26 -11.35
C SER A 189 -19.45 -18.23 -11.47
N CYS A 190 -18.44 -18.36 -10.60
CA CYS A 190 -17.18 -17.62 -10.66
C CYS A 190 -16.03 -18.60 -10.51
N GLU A 191 -15.14 -18.61 -11.48
CA GLU A 191 -13.91 -19.38 -11.47
C GLU A 191 -12.74 -18.49 -11.85
N GLY A 192 -11.54 -18.79 -11.39
CA GLY A 192 -10.40 -18.00 -11.76
C GLY A 192 -9.10 -18.48 -11.14
N THR A 193 -8.00 -17.96 -11.66
CA THR A 193 -6.65 -18.27 -11.23
C THR A 193 -5.85 -17.00 -10.98
N PRO A 194 -5.24 -16.86 -9.80
CA PRO A 194 -4.27 -15.81 -9.55
C PRO A 194 -2.89 -16.27 -10.07
N HIS A 195 -2.35 -15.62 -11.08
CA HIS A 195 -1.09 -15.97 -11.71
C HIS A 195 0.06 -15.15 -11.10
N LEU A 196 0.90 -15.78 -10.28
CA LEU A 196 2.13 -15.16 -9.77
C LEU A 196 3.19 -15.13 -10.89
N MET A 197 3.60 -13.92 -11.25
CA MET A 197 4.58 -13.67 -12.31
C MET A 197 6.01 -13.78 -11.79
N LEU A 198 6.76 -14.75 -12.29
CA LEU A 198 8.12 -15.07 -11.87
C LEU A 198 9.13 -14.77 -12.98
N ALA A 199 10.22 -14.10 -12.63
CA ALA A 199 11.37 -13.98 -13.51
C ALA A 199 12.20 -15.29 -13.52
N ASP A 200 12.96 -15.52 -14.59
CA ASP A 200 13.84 -16.69 -14.71
C ASP A 200 15.17 -16.54 -13.94
N SER A 201 15.07 -16.11 -12.69
CA SER A 201 16.19 -15.97 -11.76
C SER A 201 15.80 -16.40 -10.36
N PHE A 202 16.39 -17.49 -9.88
CA PHE A 202 16.08 -18.07 -8.57
C PHE A 202 17.30 -18.03 -7.68
N LYS A 203 17.25 -17.30 -6.57
CA LYS A 203 18.38 -17.09 -5.67
C LYS A 203 18.11 -17.66 -4.28
N ARG A 204 19.09 -18.35 -3.73
CA ARG A 204 19.10 -18.87 -2.36
C ARG A 204 20.30 -18.33 -1.59
N LYS A 205 20.18 -18.13 -0.28
CA LYS A 205 21.32 -17.81 0.57
C LYS A 205 22.27 -19.01 0.62
N ASN A 206 23.55 -18.78 0.36
CA ASN A 206 24.64 -19.77 0.59
C ASN A 206 25.05 -19.80 2.05
N ALA A 207 26.07 -20.59 2.38
CA ALA A 207 26.61 -20.70 3.76
C ALA A 207 27.10 -19.36 4.35
N ASP A 208 27.54 -18.44 3.47
CA ASP A 208 28.02 -17.11 3.87
C ASP A 208 26.86 -16.07 3.96
N GLY A 209 25.62 -16.51 3.84
CA GLY A 209 24.43 -15.64 3.84
C GLY A 209 24.21 -14.84 2.55
N LYS A 210 25.08 -14.98 1.53
CA LYS A 210 24.95 -14.29 0.26
C LYS A 210 23.90 -14.97 -0.64
N ARG A 211 23.06 -14.18 -1.29
CA ARG A 211 22.10 -14.68 -2.29
C ARG A 211 22.84 -15.03 -3.58
N VAL A 212 22.88 -16.31 -3.90
CA VAL A 212 23.47 -16.85 -5.13
C VAL A 212 22.42 -17.54 -5.99
N GLU A 213 22.58 -17.47 -7.30
CA GLU A 213 21.70 -18.14 -8.26
C GLU A 213 21.75 -19.65 -8.05
N ILE A 214 20.57 -20.30 -7.96
CA ILE A 214 20.52 -21.76 -7.90
C ILE A 214 20.77 -22.35 -9.28
N GLN A 215 21.54 -23.45 -9.34
CA GLN A 215 21.92 -24.13 -10.56
C GLN A 215 21.71 -25.64 -10.44
N GLY A 216 21.89 -26.37 -11.56
CA GLY A 216 21.81 -27.83 -11.60
C GLY A 216 20.46 -28.37 -11.14
N GLU A 217 20.51 -29.43 -10.33
CA GLU A 217 19.33 -30.14 -9.85
C GLU A 217 18.33 -29.23 -9.09
N ALA A 218 18.83 -28.34 -8.23
CA ALA A 218 17.99 -27.40 -7.47
C ALA A 218 17.18 -26.46 -8.40
N ARG A 219 17.76 -26.02 -9.52
CA ARG A 219 17.06 -25.23 -10.51
C ARG A 219 16.01 -26.09 -11.25
N THR A 220 16.35 -27.33 -11.61
CA THR A 220 15.41 -28.24 -12.27
C THR A 220 14.20 -28.52 -11.39
N VAL A 221 14.39 -28.75 -10.09
CA VAL A 221 13.29 -28.94 -9.12
C VAL A 221 12.38 -27.70 -9.08
N ALA A 222 12.96 -26.50 -8.99
CA ALA A 222 12.19 -25.25 -8.97
C ALA A 222 11.36 -25.07 -10.27
N LEU A 223 11.95 -25.32 -11.43
CA LEU A 223 11.26 -25.20 -12.71
C LEU A 223 10.12 -26.23 -12.86
N ASN A 224 10.31 -27.45 -12.36
CA ASN A 224 9.25 -28.47 -12.37
C ASN A 224 8.08 -28.06 -11.46
N ALA A 225 8.35 -27.59 -10.23
CA ALA A 225 7.33 -27.09 -9.33
C ALA A 225 6.51 -25.94 -9.96
N ILE A 226 7.16 -25.03 -10.68
CA ILE A 226 6.47 -23.95 -11.40
C ILE A 226 5.58 -24.50 -12.50
N ARG A 227 6.03 -25.49 -13.26
CA ARG A 227 5.24 -26.09 -14.35
C ARG A 227 4.02 -26.86 -13.85
N GLU A 228 4.10 -27.47 -12.68
CA GLU A 228 3.03 -28.26 -12.07
C GLU A 228 1.96 -27.41 -11.38
N ASN A 229 2.28 -26.14 -11.07
CA ASN A 229 1.35 -25.24 -10.38
C ASN A 229 0.82 -24.16 -11.33
N PRO A 230 -0.50 -24.18 -11.70
CA PRO A 230 -1.09 -23.23 -12.64
C PRO A 230 -1.04 -21.78 -12.18
N SER A 231 -0.87 -21.55 -10.87
CA SER A 231 -0.74 -20.20 -10.30
C SER A 231 0.69 -19.64 -10.37
N LEU A 232 1.69 -20.42 -10.82
CA LEU A 232 3.07 -19.99 -10.95
C LEU A 232 3.45 -19.85 -12.43
N ASN A 233 3.81 -18.64 -12.87
CA ASN A 233 4.05 -18.39 -14.28
C ASN A 233 5.43 -17.77 -14.48
N LEU A 234 6.29 -18.51 -15.19
CA LEU A 234 7.58 -18.00 -15.62
C LEU A 234 7.38 -17.12 -16.84
N ILE A 235 7.75 -15.84 -16.73
CA ILE A 235 7.57 -14.84 -17.79
C ILE A 235 8.90 -14.21 -18.19
N SER A 236 8.96 -13.77 -19.44
CA SER A 236 10.02 -12.91 -19.95
C SER A 236 9.53 -11.47 -20.02
N GLU A 237 10.46 -10.53 -19.94
CA GLU A 237 10.14 -9.12 -20.15
C GLU A 237 9.61 -8.91 -21.57
N ASP A 238 8.54 -8.16 -21.71
CA ASP A 238 8.08 -7.65 -23.00
C ASP A 238 9.12 -6.66 -23.54
N PRO A 239 9.73 -6.91 -24.72
CA PRO A 239 10.84 -6.11 -25.22
C PRO A 239 10.44 -4.67 -25.58
N GLU A 240 9.19 -4.42 -25.99
CA GLU A 240 8.69 -3.09 -26.31
C GLU A 240 8.47 -2.28 -25.04
N ALA A 241 7.81 -2.85 -24.04
CA ALA A 241 7.60 -2.22 -22.73
C ALA A 241 8.94 -1.95 -22.04
N ALA A 242 9.90 -2.91 -22.09
CA ALA A 242 11.25 -2.73 -21.55
C ALA A 242 12.00 -1.58 -22.24
N ALA A 243 11.89 -1.47 -23.57
CA ALA A 243 12.50 -0.38 -24.33
C ALA A 243 11.92 1.00 -24.00
N ILE A 244 10.60 1.09 -23.78
CA ILE A 244 9.94 2.32 -23.30
C ILE A 244 10.44 2.67 -21.91
N LEU A 245 10.40 1.72 -20.95
CA LEU A 245 10.85 1.92 -19.58
C LEU A 245 12.31 2.37 -19.52
N LYS A 246 13.19 1.80 -20.35
CA LYS A 246 14.61 2.13 -20.40
C LYS A 246 14.87 3.61 -20.70
N LYS A 247 14.04 4.26 -21.53
CA LYS A 247 14.18 5.70 -21.85
C LYS A 247 14.02 6.60 -20.62
N PHE A 248 13.19 6.17 -19.65
CA PHE A 248 12.95 6.91 -18.42
C PHE A 248 13.94 6.48 -17.33
N SER A 249 14.26 5.18 -17.23
CA SER A 249 15.13 4.66 -16.18
C SER A 249 16.56 5.19 -16.28
N LEU A 250 17.09 5.39 -17.48
CA LEU A 250 18.47 5.91 -17.68
C LEU A 250 18.70 7.24 -16.94
N LYS A 251 17.76 8.19 -17.05
CA LYS A 251 17.85 9.49 -16.35
C LYS A 251 17.75 9.35 -14.84
N VAL A 252 16.88 8.44 -14.39
CA VAL A 252 16.69 8.15 -12.97
C VAL A 252 17.89 7.40 -12.39
N ASP A 253 18.48 6.49 -13.16
CA ASP A 253 19.64 5.70 -12.72
C ASP A 253 20.89 6.56 -12.57
N GLU A 254 21.10 7.55 -13.44
CA GLU A 254 22.16 8.54 -13.28
C GLU A 254 22.02 9.32 -11.96
N LEU A 255 20.80 9.79 -11.65
CA LEU A 255 20.53 10.48 -10.40
C LEU A 255 20.66 9.55 -9.18
N LYS A 256 20.18 8.31 -9.28
CA LYS A 256 20.23 7.32 -8.19
C LYS A 256 21.64 7.00 -7.73
N THR A 257 22.63 7.00 -8.63
CA THR A 257 24.02 6.69 -8.30
C THR A 257 24.78 7.83 -7.67
N ARG A 258 24.25 9.05 -7.70
CA ARG A 258 24.93 10.24 -7.13
C ARG A 258 25.11 10.06 -5.62
N LYS A 259 26.34 9.95 -5.18
CA LYS A 259 26.72 9.88 -3.75
C LYS A 259 26.39 11.21 -3.06
N VAL A 260 25.73 11.14 -1.90
CA VAL A 260 25.42 12.29 -1.03
C VAL A 260 26.03 12.17 0.36
N GLY A 261 26.53 10.98 0.71
CA GLY A 261 27.18 10.73 2.00
C GLY A 261 27.81 9.35 2.06
N GLU A 262 28.28 8.98 3.24
CA GLU A 262 28.85 7.66 3.53
C GLU A 262 28.34 7.13 4.86
N VAL A 263 28.05 5.83 4.89
CA VAL A 263 27.57 5.11 6.08
C VAL A 263 28.73 4.28 6.61
N VAL A 264 29.08 4.50 7.85
CA VAL A 264 30.28 3.89 8.49
C VAL A 264 30.03 2.49 9.06
N ALA A 265 28.77 2.13 9.30
CA ALA A 265 28.32 0.82 9.78
C ALA A 265 26.97 0.46 9.17
N ASP A 266 26.60 -0.83 9.16
CA ASP A 266 25.28 -1.26 8.73
C ASP A 266 24.19 -0.66 9.65
N LEU A 267 23.12 -0.12 9.06
CA LEU A 267 21.99 0.47 9.76
C LEU A 267 20.75 -0.40 9.54
N CYS A 268 20.29 -1.02 10.61
CA CYS A 268 19.24 -2.04 10.57
C CYS A 268 17.85 -1.42 10.58
N PHE A 269 16.96 -1.99 9.77
CA PHE A 269 15.57 -1.59 9.69
C PHE A 269 14.67 -2.56 10.42
N GLU A 270 13.88 -2.04 11.36
CA GLU A 270 12.75 -2.75 11.97
C GLU A 270 11.55 -1.81 12.10
N ARG A 271 10.35 -2.37 12.06
CA ARG A 271 9.15 -1.61 12.48
C ARG A 271 8.95 -1.75 13.97
N ILE A 272 8.86 -2.97 14.47
CA ILE A 272 8.83 -3.28 15.91
C ILE A 272 10.18 -3.94 16.24
N PRO A 273 10.86 -3.56 17.32
CA PRO A 273 12.11 -4.18 17.74
C PRO A 273 12.01 -5.71 17.77
N GLY A 274 12.97 -6.39 17.15
CA GLY A 274 13.01 -7.85 17.09
C GLY A 274 11.99 -8.52 16.15
N GLN A 275 11.33 -7.76 15.27
CA GLN A 275 10.36 -8.31 14.30
C GLN A 275 11.02 -9.14 13.19
N GLY A 276 12.32 -8.96 12.93
CA GLY A 276 13.08 -9.71 11.92
C GLY A 276 12.85 -9.21 10.49
N ARG A 277 12.64 -7.92 10.32
CA ARG A 277 12.53 -7.29 8.99
C ARG A 277 13.87 -6.93 8.38
N SER A 278 14.87 -6.67 9.20
CA SER A 278 16.22 -6.42 8.72
C SER A 278 16.75 -7.60 7.91
N LYS A 279 17.44 -7.27 6.83
CA LYS A 279 18.14 -8.24 5.98
C LYS A 279 19.66 -8.22 6.22
N LEU A 280 20.14 -7.28 7.03
CA LEU A 280 21.53 -7.07 7.37
C LEU A 280 21.84 -7.57 8.77
N CYS A 281 20.98 -7.29 9.75
CA CYS A 281 21.22 -7.56 11.16
C CYS A 281 20.40 -8.76 11.66
N ASP A 282 20.94 -9.42 12.67
CA ASP A 282 20.26 -10.49 13.38
C ASP A 282 19.16 -9.92 14.30
N VAL A 283 18.11 -10.72 14.52
CA VAL A 283 16.97 -10.34 15.39
C VAL A 283 17.43 -10.02 16.82
N SER A 284 18.47 -10.73 17.33
CA SER A 284 19.02 -10.48 18.66
C SER A 284 19.65 -9.09 18.81
N GLU A 285 20.14 -8.50 17.72
CA GLU A 285 20.69 -7.15 17.69
C GLU A 285 19.59 -6.11 17.72
N THR A 286 18.51 -6.33 16.93
CA THR A 286 17.42 -5.38 16.78
C THR A 286 16.38 -5.47 17.90
N ALA A 287 16.34 -6.56 18.66
CA ALA A 287 15.37 -6.78 19.73
C ALA A 287 15.48 -5.77 20.89
N LYS A 288 16.70 -5.32 21.21
CA LYS A 288 16.94 -4.36 22.30
C LYS A 288 16.83 -2.91 21.86
N ASN A 289 17.40 -2.60 20.68
CA ASN A 289 17.65 -1.22 20.28
C ASN A 289 16.71 -0.75 19.15
N GLY A 290 15.91 -1.66 18.63
CA GLY A 290 15.01 -1.36 17.50
C GLY A 290 15.76 -1.14 16.19
N SER A 291 15.35 -0.11 15.46
CA SER A 291 15.86 0.22 14.13
C SER A 291 16.83 1.38 14.20
N ASP A 292 18.12 1.13 13.94
CA ASP A 292 19.14 2.18 13.87
C ASP A 292 18.79 3.24 12.84
N ILE A 293 18.36 2.79 11.65
CA ILE A 293 18.04 3.71 10.57
C ILE A 293 16.77 4.52 10.86
N SER A 294 15.76 3.97 11.56
CA SER A 294 14.57 4.74 11.93
C SER A 294 14.89 5.80 12.99
N ASN A 295 15.75 5.47 13.96
CA ASN A 295 16.26 6.45 14.92
C ASN A 295 17.08 7.54 14.23
N LEU A 296 17.94 7.20 13.27
CA LEU A 296 18.73 8.18 12.51
C LEU A 296 17.81 9.09 11.67
N VAL A 297 16.75 8.55 11.07
CA VAL A 297 15.76 9.36 10.33
C VAL A 297 15.06 10.36 11.27
N ALA A 298 14.63 9.91 12.45
CA ALA A 298 14.04 10.81 13.44
C ALA A 298 15.04 11.91 13.86
N HIS A 299 16.31 11.55 14.01
CA HIS A 299 17.38 12.53 14.28
C HIS A 299 17.52 13.56 13.15
N ALA A 300 17.53 13.08 11.89
CA ALA A 300 17.62 13.96 10.73
C ALA A 300 16.42 14.91 10.64
N PHE A 301 15.22 14.44 10.97
CA PHE A 301 14.03 15.31 10.99
C PHE A 301 14.12 16.38 12.05
N ARG A 302 14.61 16.05 13.25
CA ARG A 302 14.86 17.06 14.30
C ARG A 302 15.87 18.12 13.84
N GLU A 303 16.97 17.70 13.21
CA GLU A 303 18.00 18.62 12.72
C GLU A 303 17.52 19.49 11.53
N MET A 304 16.50 19.07 10.79
CA MET A 304 15.89 19.86 9.70
C MET A 304 15.00 21.00 10.21
N THR A 305 14.54 20.94 11.45
CA THR A 305 13.73 21.95 12.11
C THR A 305 14.65 22.90 12.89
N ARG A 306 14.17 24.12 13.17
CA ARG A 306 14.96 25.10 13.94
C ARG A 306 14.56 25.17 15.41
N THR A 307 13.35 24.72 15.71
CA THR A 307 12.70 24.94 17.00
C THR A 307 12.33 23.63 17.70
N SER A 308 12.26 22.51 16.96
CA SER A 308 11.85 21.25 17.54
C SER A 308 12.89 20.64 18.48
N GLU A 309 12.49 20.38 19.69
CA GLU A 309 13.32 19.75 20.73
C GLU A 309 13.37 18.23 20.55
N ILE A 310 12.28 17.64 20.05
CA ILE A 310 12.14 16.22 19.76
C ILE A 310 11.62 16.02 18.34
N ALA A 311 11.81 14.81 17.81
CA ALA A 311 11.10 14.36 16.61
C ALA A 311 10.59 12.94 16.84
N ILE A 312 9.37 12.66 16.37
CA ILE A 312 8.77 11.31 16.38
C ILE A 312 8.55 10.89 14.94
N GLN A 313 9.05 9.70 14.60
CA GLN A 313 8.93 9.07 13.29
C GLN A 313 8.25 7.72 13.43
N ASN A 314 7.19 7.49 12.65
CA ASN A 314 6.55 6.20 12.59
C ASN A 314 7.40 5.18 11.81
N GLY A 315 7.58 3.97 12.31
CA GLY A 315 8.41 2.93 11.71
C GLY A 315 8.04 2.58 10.26
N GLY A 316 6.77 2.79 9.86
CA GLY A 316 6.30 2.55 8.49
C GLY A 316 6.81 3.56 7.46
N GLY A 317 7.25 4.72 7.87
CA GLY A 317 7.84 5.73 6.99
C GLY A 317 9.21 5.33 6.44
N VAL A 318 9.97 4.56 7.22
CA VAL A 318 11.28 4.01 6.83
C VAL A 318 11.09 2.65 6.17
N ARG A 319 11.80 2.35 5.08
CA ARG A 319 11.46 1.21 4.21
C ARG A 319 12.56 0.18 3.99
N ILE A 320 13.82 0.50 4.22
CA ILE A 320 14.96 -0.39 3.95
C ILE A 320 16.04 -0.29 5.02
N ASP A 321 16.85 -1.35 5.15
CA ASP A 321 18.17 -1.26 5.76
C ASP A 321 19.09 -0.39 4.91
N VAL A 322 20.10 0.21 5.53
CA VAL A 322 21.17 0.91 4.82
C VAL A 322 22.50 0.26 5.14
N PRO A 323 23.14 -0.42 4.16
CA PRO A 323 24.42 -1.05 4.38
C PRO A 323 25.54 -0.01 4.51
N LYS A 324 26.62 -0.40 5.18
CA LYS A 324 27.87 0.34 5.20
C LYS A 324 28.35 0.63 3.78
N GLY A 325 28.85 1.86 3.54
CA GLY A 325 29.38 2.30 2.27
C GLY A 325 28.72 3.58 1.76
N ASP A 326 28.66 3.74 0.46
CA ASP A 326 28.13 4.95 -0.17
C ASP A 326 26.61 5.12 0.03
N PHE A 327 26.22 6.27 0.52
CA PHE A 327 24.84 6.70 0.61
C PHE A 327 24.52 7.59 -0.59
N SER A 328 23.63 7.11 -1.46
CA SER A 328 23.27 7.79 -2.70
C SER A 328 21.87 8.40 -2.64
N ILE A 329 21.56 9.29 -3.58
CA ILE A 329 20.18 9.79 -3.79
C ILE A 329 19.20 8.63 -3.94
N GLY A 330 19.58 7.59 -4.70
CA GLY A 330 18.74 6.40 -4.87
C GLY A 330 18.49 5.64 -3.56
N THR A 331 19.49 5.61 -2.66
CA THR A 331 19.33 5.04 -1.32
C THR A 331 18.34 5.87 -0.51
N ALA A 332 18.44 7.20 -0.54
CA ALA A 332 17.52 8.10 0.16
C ALA A 332 16.06 7.92 -0.29
N TYR A 333 15.81 7.86 -1.60
CA TYR A 333 14.46 7.62 -2.13
C TYR A 333 13.90 6.22 -1.83
N LYS A 334 14.75 5.20 -1.73
CA LYS A 334 14.31 3.86 -1.28
C LYS A 334 14.03 3.83 0.21
N LEU A 335 14.80 4.60 0.99
CA LEU A 335 14.65 4.71 2.44
C LEU A 335 13.36 5.44 2.82
N LEU A 336 13.10 6.57 2.19
CA LEU A 336 11.96 7.47 2.43
C LEU A 336 11.24 7.76 1.10
N PRO A 337 10.44 6.81 0.58
CA PRO A 337 9.84 6.93 -0.74
C PRO A 337 8.60 7.84 -0.78
N PHE A 338 8.14 8.32 0.37
CA PHE A 338 6.93 9.15 0.47
C PHE A 338 7.30 10.63 0.47
N ALA A 339 6.48 11.45 -0.17
CA ALA A 339 6.63 12.90 -0.17
C ALA A 339 6.02 13.53 1.11
N ASN A 340 6.38 13.00 2.28
CA ASN A 340 5.90 13.51 3.55
C ASN A 340 6.55 14.87 3.87
N THR A 341 5.79 15.72 4.54
CA THR A 341 6.28 17.01 5.07
C THR A 341 6.50 16.89 6.58
N ILE A 342 7.44 17.69 7.10
CA ILE A 342 7.64 17.84 8.53
C ILE A 342 6.61 18.83 9.05
N VAL A 343 5.96 18.48 10.17
CA VAL A 343 5.02 19.33 10.90
C VAL A 343 5.58 19.54 12.30
N GLU A 344 5.62 20.77 12.76
CA GLU A 344 6.01 21.15 14.12
C GLU A 344 4.75 21.42 14.94
N LEU A 345 4.68 20.84 16.14
CA LEU A 345 3.55 20.95 17.07
C LEU A 345 4.08 21.32 18.46
N GLU A 346 3.36 22.13 19.20
CA GLU A 346 3.57 22.33 20.63
C GLU A 346 2.72 21.30 21.39
N MET A 347 3.36 20.52 22.26
CA MET A 347 2.72 19.44 22.99
C MET A 347 3.28 19.39 24.42
N THR A 348 2.43 19.02 25.37
CA THR A 348 2.82 18.69 26.74
C THR A 348 3.42 17.29 26.82
N GLY A 349 4.21 16.97 27.86
CA GLY A 349 4.73 15.63 28.10
C GLY A 349 3.62 14.58 28.25
N ALA A 350 2.50 14.93 28.85
CA ALA A 350 1.32 14.07 28.96
C ALA A 350 0.71 13.71 27.60
N GLU A 351 0.59 14.68 26.68
CA GLU A 351 0.11 14.43 25.32
C GLU A 351 1.07 13.58 24.50
N ILE A 352 2.39 13.80 24.65
CA ILE A 352 3.42 12.96 24.03
C ILE A 352 3.30 11.53 24.53
N SER A 353 3.15 11.32 25.83
CA SER A 353 2.98 9.99 26.44
C SER A 353 1.74 9.28 25.90
N GLN A 354 0.63 10.01 25.76
CA GLN A 354 -0.60 9.48 25.16
C GLN A 354 -0.39 9.07 23.69
N VAL A 355 0.24 9.91 22.88
CA VAL A 355 0.54 9.61 21.48
C VAL A 355 1.40 8.36 21.34
N LEU A 356 2.40 8.17 22.19
CA LEU A 356 3.25 6.99 22.20
C LEU A 356 2.44 5.72 22.51
N GLU A 357 1.57 5.76 23.52
CA GLU A 357 0.72 4.64 23.90
C GLU A 357 -0.28 4.27 22.79
N GLU A 358 -0.94 5.25 22.18
CA GLU A 358 -1.88 5.05 21.07
C GLU A 358 -1.18 4.48 19.83
N ALA A 359 0.01 4.99 19.51
CA ALA A 359 0.82 4.51 18.40
C ALA A 359 1.25 3.05 18.59
N LEU A 360 1.67 2.69 19.81
CA LEU A 360 2.04 1.31 20.16
C LEU A 360 0.82 0.40 20.15
N ASP A 361 -0.32 0.84 20.69
CA ASP A 361 -1.56 0.07 20.68
C ASP A 361 -1.98 -0.28 19.26
N TRP A 362 -1.97 0.70 18.35
CA TRP A 362 -2.25 0.47 16.94
C TRP A 362 -1.21 -0.43 16.26
N ALA A 363 0.06 -0.32 16.65
CA ALA A 363 1.12 -1.16 16.10
C ALA A 363 0.98 -2.64 16.49
N LEU A 364 0.47 -2.92 17.67
CA LEU A 364 0.30 -4.27 18.23
C LEU A 364 -1.08 -4.87 17.91
N ASN A 365 -2.05 -4.06 17.52
CA ASN A 365 -3.40 -4.50 17.22
C ASN A 365 -3.45 -5.38 15.96
N PRO A 366 -4.12 -6.55 15.97
CA PRO A 366 -4.28 -7.41 14.79
C PRO A 366 -4.92 -6.71 13.56
N ASP A 367 -5.81 -5.73 13.80
CA ASP A 367 -6.44 -4.90 12.76
C ASP A 367 -5.65 -3.61 12.49
N GLY A 368 -4.54 -3.40 13.19
CA GLY A 368 -3.70 -2.21 13.12
C GLY A 368 -2.54 -2.33 12.12
N SER A 369 -1.52 -1.52 12.34
CA SER A 369 -0.33 -1.50 11.48
C SER A 369 0.95 -1.39 12.28
N THR A 370 1.85 -2.35 12.14
CA THR A 370 3.21 -2.29 12.74
C THR A 370 3.98 -1.05 12.32
N GLY A 371 3.56 -0.39 11.24
CA GLY A 371 4.12 0.87 10.79
C GLY A 371 3.84 2.06 11.71
N ALA A 372 2.91 1.94 12.65
CA ALA A 372 2.63 2.98 13.64
C ALA A 372 3.64 3.00 14.80
N TYR A 373 4.46 1.94 14.96
CA TYR A 373 5.45 1.88 16.04
C TYR A 373 6.36 3.13 16.03
N PRO A 374 6.49 3.85 17.18
CA PRO A 374 7.20 5.13 17.23
C PRO A 374 8.71 4.94 17.38
N TYR A 375 9.48 5.72 16.62
CA TYR A 375 10.90 5.98 16.80
C TYR A 375 11.10 7.47 17.06
N ALA A 376 12.11 7.85 17.84
CA ALA A 376 12.25 9.26 18.21
C ALA A 376 13.71 9.73 18.28
N ALA A 377 13.86 11.04 18.17
CA ALA A 377 15.06 11.79 18.54
C ALA A 377 14.73 12.75 19.68
N GLY A 378 15.61 12.85 20.66
CA GLY A 378 15.39 13.67 21.85
C GLY A 378 14.51 13.00 22.92
N LEU A 379 13.98 11.80 22.65
CA LEU A 379 13.24 10.99 23.63
C LEU A 379 13.88 9.60 23.76
N ARG A 380 13.73 8.99 24.92
CA ARG A 380 14.01 7.58 25.17
C ARG A 380 13.02 7.03 26.20
N TRP A 381 12.79 5.72 26.17
CA TRP A 381 11.79 5.05 27.01
C TRP A 381 12.04 3.56 27.11
N ASP A 382 11.37 2.92 28.06
CA ASP A 382 11.22 1.48 28.15
C ASP A 382 9.79 1.09 27.78
N ILE A 383 9.61 -0.07 27.14
CA ILE A 383 8.30 -0.61 26.74
C ILE A 383 8.08 -1.99 27.34
N ASP A 384 6.93 -2.17 27.99
CA ASP A 384 6.38 -3.46 28.37
C ASP A 384 5.05 -3.69 27.63
N ALA A 385 5.12 -4.39 26.49
CA ALA A 385 3.96 -4.66 25.65
C ALA A 385 2.92 -5.59 26.31
N SER A 386 3.23 -6.23 27.43
CA SER A 386 2.29 -7.10 28.16
C SER A 386 1.29 -6.32 29.01
N LYS A 387 1.55 -5.05 29.27
CA LYS A 387 0.67 -4.17 30.06
C LYS A 387 -0.49 -3.63 29.23
N SER A 388 -1.48 -3.11 29.93
CA SER A 388 -2.62 -2.42 29.30
C SER A 388 -2.20 -1.08 28.68
N ILE A 389 -2.94 -0.61 27.69
CA ILE A 389 -2.78 0.73 27.10
C ILE A 389 -2.78 1.80 28.20
N GLY A 390 -1.92 2.79 28.07
CA GLY A 390 -1.70 3.84 29.07
C GLY A 390 -0.69 3.48 30.18
N SER A 391 -0.11 2.27 30.14
CA SER A 391 0.87 1.80 31.12
C SER A 391 2.02 1.02 30.49
N ARG A 392 2.12 0.97 29.17
CA ARG A 392 3.15 0.21 28.46
C ARG A 392 4.49 0.92 28.42
N PHE A 393 4.47 2.26 28.40
CA PHE A 393 5.67 3.08 28.43
C PHE A 393 6.07 3.41 29.86
N SER A 394 7.36 3.39 30.14
CA SER A 394 7.96 3.79 31.42
C SER A 394 9.32 4.43 31.17
N ASN A 395 9.84 5.17 32.16
CA ASN A 395 11.12 5.86 32.06
C ASN A 395 11.22 6.74 30.81
N ILE A 396 10.13 7.44 30.48
CA ILE A 396 10.13 8.36 29.35
C ILE A 396 10.99 9.56 29.73
N GLN A 397 12.07 9.73 29.01
CA GLN A 397 13.03 10.81 29.27
C GLN A 397 13.27 11.65 28.04
N PHE A 398 13.47 12.91 28.27
CA PHE A 398 13.69 13.95 27.28
C PHE A 398 15.12 14.49 27.36
N LYS A 399 15.67 14.85 26.19
CA LYS A 399 16.93 15.58 26.06
C LYS A 399 16.89 16.51 24.86
N GLY A 400 16.75 17.80 25.12
CA GLY A 400 16.75 18.85 24.11
C GLY A 400 18.08 19.01 23.37
N PRO A 401 18.08 19.77 22.26
CA PRO A 401 19.30 20.13 21.53
C PRO A 401 20.30 20.86 22.45
N GLY A 402 21.57 20.42 22.45
CA GLY A 402 22.62 21.03 23.27
C GLY A 402 22.64 20.62 24.75
N GLU A 403 21.64 19.90 25.23
CA GLU A 403 21.63 19.36 26.59
C GLU A 403 22.57 18.16 26.75
N SER A 404 23.21 18.06 27.91
CA SER A 404 24.13 16.95 28.22
C SER A 404 23.45 15.82 28.99
N LYS A 405 22.33 16.09 29.66
CA LYS A 405 21.64 15.13 30.55
C LYS A 405 20.23 14.85 30.07
N TRP A 406 19.75 13.67 30.36
CA TRP A 406 18.36 13.29 30.22
C TRP A 406 17.59 13.71 31.47
N SER A 407 16.38 14.24 31.29
CA SER A 407 15.39 14.54 32.33
C SER A 407 14.12 13.75 32.09
N ASP A 408 13.37 13.50 33.14
CA ASP A 408 12.05 12.85 33.00
C ASP A 408 11.12 13.78 32.19
N LEU A 409 10.27 13.19 31.40
CA LEU A 409 9.25 13.89 30.64
C LEU A 409 8.04 14.12 31.57
N ASP A 410 7.80 15.38 31.94
CA ASP A 410 6.70 15.82 32.82
C ASP A 410 5.39 16.07 32.04
#